data_97b47f38d33f22d50c7c0625fb74c3da
#
_entry.id   97b47f38d33f22d50c7c0625fb74c3da
#
_cell.length_a   1.000
_cell.length_b   1.000
_cell.length_c   1.000
_cell.angle_alpha   90.00
_cell.angle_beta   90.00
_cell.angle_gamma   90.00
#
_symmetry.space_group_name_H-M   'P 1'
#
loop_
_entity.id
_entity.type
_entity.pdbx_description
1 polymer ?
#
loop_
_entity_poly.entity_id
_entity_poly.type
_entity_poly.pdbx_seq_one_letter_code
_entity_poly.pdbx_strand_id
1 'polypeptide(L)'
;MARLRLLIRLCIAAVLLAMFVVRPASAEDRTLPSFAPACHAATSLDQTAEAMVPRASWTCSDDGWRAGSPAVWLRFEAESWQGASPPRQFFSRIARFEAITFHALDTDGTMRTARFAEADGQPFPEGPVFQLPLPEITSQTSLLMVRIEGPHSVPLLTEARITHDQSRAEWSQTNMLLLAFVVGMLVLPLLFDVNFFIVLREKFVVLHAMMVAAMMVYVTFAGGLITAFVTVPVAAMAIITALSSAIGIGLSAIFLATFLERGAQSRLMRRITIMVGYFTIIVPGFFAFQFDATQPFDDQAYLIAFLPVLVIISAAVVEALLRGSRSARFIAFAWLPVIIATVERLLRGLGWYVGPPSLDQMLYIAVGIEVVVISLAIADRFLALRRERDAALTEARMLEQLSTRDSLTGLMNRRAIEARFDQLLAQGFHTFALVDLDRFKSVNDLHGHQIGDAALVACAGALRTEGDRNSIAVRLGGEEFVVLLRGERTLERAEAMRQAIPQRIATEVSGLSLPVTASMGVIVLADGDRHKMAFSEFYARADALMYEAKAAGRNRLAYARLTVFNTAPTNRRKRRAADKAA
;
A
#
# COMPACT_ATOMS: atom_id res chain seq x y z
N MET A 1 -19.27 -2.78 9.38
CA MET A 1 -19.67 -1.38 9.12
C MET A 1 -19.81 -0.55 10.40
N ALA A 2 -20.57 -0.96 11.41
CA ALA A 2 -20.73 -0.19 12.66
C ALA A 2 -19.42 0.00 13.45
N ARG A 3 -18.61 -1.05 13.61
CA ARG A 3 -17.30 -0.99 14.33
C ARG A 3 -16.29 -0.08 13.62
N LEU A 4 -16.27 -0.04 12.29
CA LEU A 4 -15.38 0.84 11.54
C LEU A 4 -15.80 2.31 11.65
N ARG A 5 -17.13 2.58 11.64
CA ARG A 5 -17.67 3.94 11.89
C ARG A 5 -17.38 4.42 13.31
N LEU A 6 -17.38 3.51 14.29
CA LEU A 6 -17.03 3.83 15.67
C LEU A 6 -15.53 4.13 15.81
N LEU A 7 -14.66 3.33 15.19
CA LEU A 7 -13.21 3.59 15.16
C LEU A 7 -12.87 4.93 14.49
N ILE A 8 -13.49 5.23 13.36
CA ILE A 8 -13.31 6.53 12.66
C ILE A 8 -13.75 7.69 13.56
N ARG A 9 -14.90 7.56 14.26
CA ARG A 9 -15.36 8.59 15.20
C ARG A 9 -14.44 8.75 16.41
N LEU A 10 -13.89 7.65 16.94
CA LEU A 10 -12.92 7.67 18.05
C LEU A 10 -11.59 8.29 17.61
N CYS A 11 -11.09 7.98 16.41
CA CYS A 11 -9.90 8.62 15.86
C CYS A 11 -10.11 10.12 15.60
N ILE A 12 -11.25 10.50 15.04
CA ILE A 12 -11.61 11.92 14.85
C ILE A 12 -11.72 12.63 16.20
N ALA A 13 -12.37 12.01 17.20
CA ALA A 13 -12.48 12.57 18.55
C ALA A 13 -11.12 12.68 19.24
N ALA A 14 -10.24 11.69 19.09
CA ALA A 14 -8.87 11.75 19.62
C ALA A 14 -8.02 12.84 18.96
N VAL A 15 -8.15 13.02 17.63
CA VAL A 15 -7.47 14.10 16.88
C VAL A 15 -8.01 15.47 17.28
N LEU A 16 -9.35 15.62 17.41
CA LEU A 16 -9.96 16.86 17.89
C LEU A 16 -9.58 17.13 19.34
N LEU A 17 -9.51 16.11 20.18
CA LEU A 17 -9.05 16.23 21.57
C LEU A 17 -7.58 16.65 21.63
N ALA A 18 -6.71 16.08 20.78
CA ALA A 18 -5.31 16.48 20.66
C ALA A 18 -5.17 17.94 20.19
N MET A 19 -6.01 18.39 19.25
CA MET A 19 -6.08 19.80 18.84
C MET A 19 -6.57 20.74 19.95
N PHE A 20 -7.47 20.27 20.84
CA PHE A 20 -7.95 21.05 22.00
C PHE A 20 -6.95 21.05 23.16
N VAL A 21 -6.16 20.00 23.32
CA VAL A 21 -5.13 19.89 24.37
C VAL A 21 -3.90 20.73 24.01
N VAL A 22 -3.62 20.95 22.73
CA VAL A 22 -2.67 21.95 22.26
C VAL A 22 -3.36 23.34 22.30
N ARG A 23 -3.85 23.74 23.45
CA ARG A 23 -3.97 25.18 23.71
C ARG A 23 -2.55 25.73 23.64
N PRO A 24 -2.30 26.83 22.89
CA PRO A 24 -1.12 27.59 23.15
C PRO A 24 -1.18 27.90 24.64
N ALA A 25 -0.20 27.42 25.37
CA ALA A 25 -0.07 27.78 26.76
C ALA A 25 0.00 29.31 26.76
N SER A 26 -1.12 29.96 27.07
CA SER A 26 -1.15 31.30 27.59
C SER A 26 -0.61 31.17 29.03
N ALA A 27 0.62 30.68 29.09
CA ALA A 27 1.43 30.89 30.25
C ALA A 27 1.91 32.33 30.14
N GLU A 28 1.56 33.14 31.09
CA GLU A 28 2.40 34.19 31.60
C GLU A 28 3.75 33.57 32.06
N ASP A 29 4.41 32.86 31.16
CA ASP A 29 5.78 32.46 31.33
C ASP A 29 6.58 33.71 31.01
N ARG A 30 7.29 34.26 31.99
CA ARG A 30 8.22 35.38 31.91
C ARG A 30 9.36 34.97 30.97
N THR A 31 9.06 34.89 29.68
CA THR A 31 10.04 34.67 28.62
C THR A 31 10.92 35.92 28.57
N LEU A 32 12.22 35.75 28.78
CA LEU A 32 13.16 36.80 28.45
C LEU A 32 12.98 37.11 26.96
N PRO A 33 12.89 38.38 26.57
CA PRO A 33 12.55 38.76 25.21
C PRO A 33 13.57 38.22 24.20
N SER A 34 13.11 37.55 23.15
CA SER A 34 13.87 37.39 21.92
C SER A 34 13.62 38.61 21.05
N PHE A 35 14.67 39.16 20.43
CA PHE A 35 14.57 40.40 19.64
C PHE A 35 14.68 40.05 18.15
N ALA A 36 13.71 40.51 17.36
CA ALA A 36 13.73 40.47 15.91
C ALA A 36 14.56 41.61 15.31
N PRO A 37 15.05 41.48 14.08
CA PRO A 37 15.69 42.60 13.38
C PRO A 37 14.68 43.73 13.14
N ALA A 38 15.08 44.96 13.42
CA ALA A 38 14.25 46.16 13.20
C ALA A 38 14.17 46.52 11.70
N CYS A 39 15.23 46.26 10.95
CA CYS A 39 15.34 46.60 9.54
C CYS A 39 16.24 45.56 8.81
N HIS A 40 16.11 45.52 7.48
CA HIS A 40 16.98 44.71 6.62
C HIS A 40 17.46 45.50 5.39
N ALA A 41 18.52 45.03 4.74
CA ALA A 41 19.03 45.61 3.49
C ALA A 41 19.71 44.51 2.65
N ALA A 42 19.39 44.41 1.36
CA ALA A 42 20.06 43.53 0.40
C ALA A 42 21.17 44.33 -0.31
N THR A 43 22.38 43.75 -0.37
CA THR A 43 23.56 44.44 -0.91
C THR A 43 24.45 43.50 -1.73
N SER A 44 25.44 44.05 -2.40
CA SER A 44 26.58 43.31 -2.94
C SER A 44 27.59 42.93 -1.84
N LEU A 45 28.56 42.06 -2.15
CA LEU A 45 29.56 41.57 -1.20
C LEU A 45 30.60 42.62 -0.79
N ASP A 46 30.80 43.68 -1.60
CA ASP A 46 31.77 44.74 -1.39
C ASP A 46 31.31 45.82 -0.39
N GLN A 47 30.03 45.77 0.05
CA GLN A 47 29.50 46.73 1.01
C GLN A 47 30.13 46.53 2.39
N THR A 48 30.71 47.64 2.95
CA THR A 48 31.35 47.60 4.27
C THR A 48 30.36 47.90 5.40
N ALA A 49 30.73 47.51 6.63
CA ALA A 49 29.89 47.74 7.80
C ALA A 49 29.71 49.25 8.10
N GLU A 50 30.75 50.05 7.88
CA GLU A 50 30.70 51.52 8.11
C GLU A 50 29.67 52.18 7.18
N ALA A 51 29.59 51.72 5.93
CA ALA A 51 28.63 52.25 4.97
C ALA A 51 27.18 51.88 5.33
N MET A 52 26.98 50.87 6.16
CA MET A 52 25.66 50.40 6.62
C MET A 52 25.19 51.02 7.93
N VAL A 53 26.03 51.84 8.61
CA VAL A 53 25.63 52.52 9.85
C VAL A 53 24.46 53.52 9.63
N PRO A 54 24.42 54.32 8.53
CA PRO A 54 23.32 55.25 8.32
C PRO A 54 21.97 54.56 8.10
N ARG A 55 20.91 55.07 8.73
CA ARG A 55 19.55 54.48 8.67
C ARG A 55 18.91 54.57 7.28
N ALA A 56 19.35 55.49 6.44
CA ALA A 56 18.82 55.70 5.09
C ALA A 56 19.05 54.52 4.12
N SER A 57 19.97 53.62 4.46
CA SER A 57 20.30 52.42 3.64
C SER A 57 19.41 51.19 3.92
N TRP A 58 18.45 51.33 4.85
CA TRP A 58 17.69 50.18 5.37
C TRP A 58 16.21 50.25 5.04
N THR A 59 15.61 49.07 4.79
CA THR A 59 14.16 48.84 4.72
C THR A 59 13.70 48.39 6.10
N CYS A 60 12.76 49.13 6.72
CA CYS A 60 12.26 48.83 8.06
C CYS A 60 10.75 48.46 8.02
N SER A 61 10.31 47.85 6.93
CA SER A 61 8.99 47.24 6.76
C SER A 61 9.12 45.71 6.65
N ASP A 62 8.06 45.00 6.94
CA ASP A 62 8.03 43.53 6.87
C ASP A 62 7.94 42.97 5.43
N ASP A 63 8.14 43.83 4.42
CA ASP A 63 8.11 43.48 3.00
C ASP A 63 9.50 43.58 2.36
N GLY A 64 9.62 43.01 1.16
CA GLY A 64 10.83 43.11 0.35
C GLY A 64 11.98 42.19 0.75
N TRP A 65 11.75 41.19 1.58
CA TRP A 65 12.73 40.14 1.92
C TRP A 65 13.15 39.34 0.70
N ARG A 66 14.46 39.18 0.46
CA ARG A 66 15.04 38.47 -0.69
C ARG A 66 16.25 37.63 -0.29
N ALA A 67 16.16 36.33 -0.43
CA ALA A 67 17.29 35.42 -0.20
C ALA A 67 18.30 35.40 -1.37
N GLY A 68 17.88 35.71 -2.61
CA GLY A 68 18.74 35.66 -3.80
C GLY A 68 19.78 36.79 -3.93
N SER A 69 19.95 37.63 -2.92
CA SER A 69 20.99 38.69 -2.92
C SER A 69 22.32 38.12 -2.43
N PRO A 70 23.49 38.60 -2.97
CA PRO A 70 24.80 38.12 -2.53
C PRO A 70 25.06 38.30 -1.04
N ALA A 71 24.55 39.38 -0.44
CA ALA A 71 24.57 39.61 1.01
C ALA A 71 23.29 40.29 1.47
N VAL A 72 22.82 39.92 2.67
CA VAL A 72 21.70 40.58 3.35
C VAL A 72 22.15 40.99 4.74
N TRP A 73 21.82 42.23 5.08
CA TRP A 73 22.12 42.81 6.39
C TRP A 73 20.85 42.85 7.23
N LEU A 74 20.96 42.49 8.50
CA LEU A 74 19.92 42.64 9.52
C LEU A 74 20.37 43.63 10.56
N ARG A 75 19.48 44.53 10.99
CA ARG A 75 19.76 45.59 11.95
C ARG A 75 18.99 45.37 13.24
N PHE A 76 19.70 45.32 14.36
CA PHE A 76 19.16 45.23 15.71
C PHE A 76 19.60 46.48 16.48
N GLU A 77 18.62 47.21 17.01
CA GLU A 77 18.89 48.48 17.73
C GLU A 77 18.94 48.22 19.25
N ALA A 78 19.81 48.91 19.97
CA ALA A 78 20.00 48.76 21.41
C ALA A 78 18.72 48.95 22.22
N GLU A 79 17.82 49.80 21.74
CA GLU A 79 16.50 50.04 22.33
C GLU A 79 15.70 48.78 22.56
N SER A 80 15.91 47.75 21.72
CA SER A 80 15.22 46.45 21.83
C SER A 80 15.59 45.69 23.10
N TRP A 81 16.85 45.79 23.58
CA TRP A 81 17.32 45.07 24.78
C TRP A 81 17.68 46.00 25.96
N GLN A 82 17.40 47.31 25.87
CA GLN A 82 17.55 48.24 27.01
C GLN A 82 16.63 47.80 28.16
N GLY A 83 17.19 47.62 29.34
CA GLY A 83 16.47 47.16 30.53
C GLY A 83 16.37 45.62 30.66
N ALA A 84 16.88 44.85 29.69
CA ALA A 84 17.07 43.43 29.73
C ALA A 84 18.55 43.03 29.82
N SER A 85 18.85 41.78 30.08
CA SER A 85 20.20 41.24 29.99
C SER A 85 20.71 41.31 28.54
N PRO A 86 21.95 41.69 28.25
CA PRO A 86 22.51 41.77 26.90
C PRO A 86 22.38 40.42 26.17
N PRO A 87 22.00 40.41 24.87
CA PRO A 87 21.91 39.17 24.10
C PRO A 87 23.31 38.54 23.92
N ARG A 88 23.38 37.21 23.94
CA ARG A 88 24.64 36.46 23.78
C ARG A 88 24.60 35.49 22.61
N GLN A 89 23.42 35.15 22.13
CA GLN A 89 23.23 34.15 21.08
C GLN A 89 22.36 34.72 19.95
N PHE A 90 22.74 34.37 18.75
CA PHE A 90 21.95 34.54 17.55
C PHE A 90 21.33 33.23 17.16
N PHE A 91 20.06 33.25 16.83
CA PHE A 91 19.30 32.10 16.32
C PHE A 91 18.70 32.45 14.97
N SER A 92 18.69 31.46 14.05
CA SER A 92 17.94 31.60 12.83
C SER A 92 17.54 30.24 12.26
N ARG A 93 16.65 30.26 11.29
CA ARG A 93 16.16 29.09 10.61
C ARG A 93 17.30 28.30 9.96
N ILE A 94 17.27 26.95 10.07
CA ILE A 94 18.20 26.08 9.36
C ILE A 94 18.00 26.25 7.86
N ALA A 95 18.98 26.84 7.21
CA ALA A 95 19.12 26.99 5.76
C ALA A 95 20.60 27.14 5.43
N ARG A 96 20.99 26.99 4.17
CA ARG A 96 22.36 27.22 3.73
C ARG A 96 22.69 28.71 3.66
N PHE A 97 23.93 29.02 3.99
CA PHE A 97 24.56 30.34 3.84
C PHE A 97 26.07 30.13 3.71
N GLU A 98 26.81 31.11 3.19
CA GLU A 98 28.27 31.02 3.11
C GLU A 98 28.94 31.43 4.43
N ALA A 99 28.59 32.63 4.94
CA ALA A 99 29.09 33.13 6.21
C ALA A 99 28.11 34.12 6.87
N ILE A 100 28.18 34.21 8.18
CA ILE A 100 27.49 35.22 8.97
C ILE A 100 28.53 36.04 9.73
N THR A 101 28.50 37.37 9.54
CA THR A 101 29.39 38.31 10.21
C THR A 101 28.59 39.26 11.10
N PHE A 102 28.92 39.29 12.36
CA PHE A 102 28.33 40.20 13.35
C PHE A 102 29.21 41.46 13.52
N HIS A 103 28.60 42.63 13.57
CA HIS A 103 29.24 43.90 13.81
C HIS A 103 28.51 44.61 14.95
N ALA A 104 29.11 44.66 16.15
CA ALA A 104 28.59 45.37 17.31
C ALA A 104 29.29 46.73 17.39
N LEU A 105 28.52 47.82 17.24
CA LEU A 105 28.98 49.18 17.27
C LEU A 105 28.67 49.80 18.62
N ASP A 106 29.68 50.30 19.31
CA ASP A 106 29.54 51.00 20.57
C ASP A 106 29.33 52.52 20.37
N THR A 107 28.86 53.17 21.39
CA THR A 107 28.59 54.63 21.39
C THR A 107 29.84 55.48 21.18
N ASP A 108 31.04 54.95 21.45
CA ASP A 108 32.33 55.58 21.21
C ASP A 108 32.85 55.46 19.78
N GLY A 109 32.09 54.68 18.91
CA GLY A 109 32.48 54.40 17.55
C GLY A 109 33.31 53.12 17.39
N THR A 110 33.64 52.41 18.46
CA THR A 110 34.38 51.16 18.41
C THR A 110 33.48 50.05 17.82
N MET A 111 34.00 49.28 16.85
CA MET A 111 33.26 48.15 16.23
C MET A 111 33.94 46.83 16.55
N ARG A 112 33.20 45.91 17.20
CA ARG A 112 33.61 44.52 17.42
C ARG A 112 33.00 43.64 16.35
N THR A 113 33.83 42.81 15.73
CA THR A 113 33.41 41.96 14.62
C THR A 113 33.71 40.51 14.95
N ALA A 114 32.75 39.64 14.65
CA ALA A 114 32.92 38.18 14.68
C ALA A 114 32.34 37.56 13.40
N ARG A 115 33.08 36.68 12.72
CA ARG A 115 32.65 36.01 11.49
C ARG A 115 32.64 34.51 11.71
N PHE A 116 31.56 33.88 11.24
CA PHE A 116 31.33 32.45 11.33
C PHE A 116 30.97 31.89 9.95
N ALA A 117 31.55 30.75 9.59
CA ALA A 117 31.15 29.98 8.40
C ALA A 117 29.90 29.13 8.71
N GLU A 118 29.25 28.61 7.69
CA GLU A 118 28.12 27.70 7.85
C GLU A 118 28.44 26.50 8.78
N ALA A 119 29.67 25.98 8.71
CA ALA A 119 30.12 24.85 9.53
C ALA A 119 30.21 25.14 11.04
N ASP A 120 30.30 26.44 11.43
CA ASP A 120 30.32 26.86 12.82
C ASP A 120 28.92 26.92 13.44
N GLY A 121 27.87 26.87 12.59
CA GLY A 121 26.48 26.87 13.01
C GLY A 121 26.15 25.61 13.79
N GLN A 122 25.67 25.77 15.02
CA GLN A 122 25.27 24.65 15.87
C GLN A 122 23.75 24.50 15.80
N PRO A 123 23.22 23.36 15.26
CA PRO A 123 21.80 23.09 15.32
C PRO A 123 21.29 23.06 16.76
N PHE A 124 20.15 23.68 17.00
CA PHE A 124 19.56 23.77 18.33
C PHE A 124 18.59 22.61 18.56
N PRO A 125 18.67 21.88 19.70
CA PRO A 125 17.90 20.66 19.92
C PRO A 125 16.38 20.88 20.02
N GLU A 126 15.93 22.08 20.33
CA GLU A 126 14.52 22.37 20.63
C GLU A 126 13.75 23.00 19.46
N GLY A 127 14.33 23.04 18.26
CA GLY A 127 13.65 23.64 17.11
C GLY A 127 14.42 23.55 15.79
N PRO A 128 13.79 23.97 14.69
CA PRO A 128 14.37 23.94 13.35
C PRO A 128 15.34 25.11 13.11
N VAL A 129 16.16 25.43 14.09
CA VAL A 129 17.05 26.58 14.10
C VAL A 129 18.48 26.19 14.43
N PHE A 130 19.42 26.99 14.01
CA PHE A 130 20.80 26.92 14.46
C PHE A 130 21.14 28.16 15.31
N GLN A 131 22.19 28.05 16.10
CA GLN A 131 22.69 29.11 16.95
C GLN A 131 24.14 29.45 16.62
N LEU A 132 24.49 30.75 16.82
CA LEU A 132 25.86 31.25 16.78
C LEU A 132 26.08 32.20 17.97
N PRO A 133 27.29 32.22 18.57
CA PRO A 133 27.59 33.17 19.62
C PRO A 133 27.72 34.56 19.05
N LEU A 134 27.18 35.56 19.77
CA LEU A 134 27.37 36.97 19.45
C LEU A 134 28.73 37.46 19.96
N PRO A 135 29.32 38.50 19.33
CA PRO A 135 30.40 39.26 19.97
C PRO A 135 29.89 39.86 21.30
N GLU A 136 30.80 40.20 22.19
CA GLU A 136 30.41 40.77 23.48
C GLU A 136 29.52 42.01 23.30
N ILE A 137 28.29 41.95 23.80
CA ILE A 137 27.32 43.04 23.79
C ILE A 137 27.35 43.68 25.19
N THR A 138 27.71 44.94 25.25
CA THR A 138 27.82 45.71 26.51
C THR A 138 26.73 46.76 26.60
N SER A 139 26.65 47.47 27.73
CA SER A 139 25.77 48.62 27.90
C SER A 139 26.15 49.83 26.99
N GLN A 140 27.34 49.79 26.38
CA GLN A 140 27.81 50.82 25.43
C GLN A 140 27.44 50.46 23.99
N THR A 141 27.00 49.22 23.71
CA THR A 141 26.63 48.80 22.35
C THR A 141 25.32 49.45 21.93
N SER A 142 25.38 50.30 20.90
CA SER A 142 24.25 51.08 20.37
C SER A 142 23.55 50.37 19.19
N LEU A 143 24.30 49.55 18.45
CA LEU A 143 23.81 48.89 17.22
C LEU A 143 24.50 47.56 17.02
N LEU A 144 23.69 46.53 16.67
CA LEU A 144 24.20 45.28 16.17
C LEU A 144 23.73 45.07 14.72
N MET A 145 24.69 44.93 13.82
CA MET A 145 24.43 44.58 12.42
C MET A 145 24.90 43.16 12.15
N VAL A 146 24.07 42.40 11.46
CA VAL A 146 24.36 41.01 11.07
C VAL A 146 24.39 40.96 9.56
N ARG A 147 25.53 40.62 8.97
CA ARG A 147 25.69 40.37 7.54
C ARG A 147 25.63 38.89 7.27
N ILE A 148 24.70 38.47 6.43
CA ILE A 148 24.54 37.08 5.97
C ILE A 148 24.94 37.03 4.50
N GLU A 149 25.98 36.26 4.18
CA GLU A 149 26.52 36.08 2.83
C GLU A 149 25.92 34.82 2.22
N GLY A 150 25.43 34.88 0.97
CA GLY A 150 24.85 33.76 0.24
C GLY A 150 23.64 33.11 0.93
N PRO A 151 22.64 33.87 1.42
CA PRO A 151 21.47 33.23 2.02
C PRO A 151 20.66 32.46 0.98
N HIS A 152 20.24 31.20 1.28
CA HIS A 152 19.46 30.33 0.41
C HIS A 152 17.99 30.24 0.81
N SER A 153 17.49 31.03 1.78
CA SER A 153 16.09 30.97 2.19
C SER A 153 15.63 32.26 2.85
N VAL A 154 14.43 32.73 2.51
CA VAL A 154 13.80 33.89 3.16
C VAL A 154 13.57 33.65 4.65
N PRO A 155 13.13 32.52 5.16
CA PRO A 155 13.01 32.22 6.58
C PRO A 155 14.33 32.37 7.38
N LEU A 156 15.49 32.14 6.76
CA LEU A 156 16.79 32.42 7.39
C LEU A 156 16.91 33.89 7.84
N LEU A 157 16.29 34.79 7.10
CA LEU A 157 16.36 36.24 7.34
C LEU A 157 15.25 36.71 8.29
N THR A 158 14.03 36.29 8.05
CA THR A 158 12.83 36.76 8.77
C THR A 158 12.66 36.15 10.16
N GLU A 159 13.20 34.94 10.36
CA GLU A 159 13.17 34.25 11.65
C GLU A 159 14.45 34.45 12.48
N ALA A 160 15.37 35.33 12.03
CA ALA A 160 16.55 35.70 12.79
C ALA A 160 16.17 36.38 14.12
N ARG A 161 16.76 35.92 15.22
CA ARG A 161 16.50 36.41 16.58
C ARG A 161 17.81 36.50 17.36
N ILE A 162 17.88 37.42 18.29
CA ILE A 162 18.95 37.49 19.29
C ILE A 162 18.36 37.33 20.69
N THR A 163 19.03 36.61 21.58
CA THR A 163 18.57 36.38 22.95
C THR A 163 19.73 36.24 23.92
N HIS A 164 19.45 36.47 25.21
CA HIS A 164 20.42 36.32 26.29
C HIS A 164 20.62 34.86 26.71
N ASP A 165 19.54 34.06 26.71
CA ASP A 165 19.53 32.69 27.26
C ASP A 165 19.15 31.67 26.21
N GLN A 166 19.97 30.60 26.09
CA GLN A 166 19.74 29.47 25.19
C GLN A 166 18.44 28.72 25.46
N SER A 167 18.04 28.67 26.74
CA SER A 167 16.89 27.85 27.18
C SER A 167 15.52 28.46 26.88
N ARG A 168 15.45 29.67 26.29
CA ARG A 168 14.22 30.46 26.15
C ARG A 168 14.00 31.07 24.76
N ALA A 169 14.57 30.47 23.73
CA ALA A 169 14.11 30.72 22.37
C ALA A 169 12.64 30.27 22.27
N GLU A 170 11.86 30.86 21.37
CA GLU A 170 10.40 30.59 21.16
C GLU A 170 10.05 29.12 20.93
N TRP A 171 11.04 28.25 20.91
CA TRP A 171 10.91 26.79 20.77
C TRP A 171 10.99 26.14 22.15
N SER A 172 9.92 25.48 22.55
CA SER A 172 9.80 24.85 23.87
C SER A 172 9.93 23.33 23.80
N GLN A 173 10.26 22.70 24.92
CA GLN A 173 10.24 21.23 25.06
C GLN A 173 8.90 20.61 24.64
N THR A 174 7.79 21.36 24.75
CA THR A 174 6.46 20.96 24.31
C THR A 174 6.43 20.69 22.80
N ASN A 175 7.18 21.46 22.00
CA ASN A 175 7.28 21.28 20.55
C ASN A 175 8.00 19.97 20.20
N MET A 176 9.05 19.63 20.93
CA MET A 176 9.78 18.38 20.75
C MET A 176 8.92 17.16 21.08
N LEU A 177 8.12 17.21 22.13
CA LEU A 177 7.16 16.15 22.48
C LEU A 177 6.09 15.99 21.39
N LEU A 178 5.57 17.10 20.84
CA LEU A 178 4.62 17.07 19.73
C LEU A 178 5.23 16.40 18.49
N LEU A 179 6.47 16.79 18.13
CA LEU A 179 7.17 16.18 16.98
C LEU A 179 7.46 14.71 17.19
N ALA A 180 7.91 14.32 18.39
CA ALA A 180 8.12 12.91 18.74
C ALA A 180 6.83 12.11 18.66
N PHE A 181 5.70 12.67 19.09
CA PHE A 181 4.37 12.06 18.97
C PHE A 181 3.97 11.90 17.49
N VAL A 182 4.13 12.94 16.67
CA VAL A 182 3.83 12.87 15.23
C VAL A 182 4.70 11.82 14.54
N VAL A 183 6.01 11.81 14.79
CA VAL A 183 6.92 10.79 14.23
C VAL A 183 6.51 9.39 14.68
N GLY A 184 6.15 9.21 15.94
CA GLY A 184 5.61 7.93 16.46
C GLY A 184 4.33 7.50 15.74
N MET A 185 3.43 8.44 15.42
CA MET A 185 2.24 8.17 14.61
C MET A 185 2.58 7.72 13.19
N LEU A 186 3.68 8.22 12.59
CA LEU A 186 4.11 7.83 11.24
C LEU A 186 4.70 6.43 11.18
N VAL A 187 5.24 5.90 12.28
CA VAL A 187 5.80 4.53 12.35
C VAL A 187 4.72 3.47 12.22
N LEU A 188 3.55 3.65 12.83
CA LEU A 188 2.47 2.65 12.83
C LEU A 188 2.00 2.26 11.41
N PRO A 189 1.70 3.22 10.51
CA PRO A 189 1.34 2.91 9.13
C PRO A 189 2.39 2.11 8.38
N LEU A 190 3.68 2.37 8.59
CA LEU A 190 4.75 1.61 7.95
C LEU A 190 4.70 0.11 8.32
N LEU A 191 4.40 -0.19 9.59
CA LEU A 191 4.23 -1.57 10.05
C LEU A 191 2.99 -2.23 9.43
N PHE A 192 1.89 -1.50 9.28
CA PHE A 192 0.68 -2.00 8.61
C PHE A 192 0.88 -2.19 7.12
N ASP A 193 1.58 -1.28 6.44
CA ASP A 193 1.85 -1.36 5.01
C ASP A 193 2.65 -2.62 4.64
N VAL A 194 3.62 -3.02 5.48
CA VAL A 194 4.33 -4.29 5.29
C VAL A 194 3.34 -5.48 5.28
N ASN A 195 2.42 -5.53 6.25
CA ASN A 195 1.43 -6.60 6.32
C ASN A 195 0.43 -6.54 5.15
N PHE A 196 -0.02 -5.36 4.77
CA PHE A 196 -0.93 -5.19 3.63
C PHE A 196 -0.25 -5.58 2.31
N PHE A 197 1.04 -5.25 2.14
CA PHE A 197 1.79 -5.62 0.94
C PHE A 197 1.97 -7.14 0.82
N ILE A 198 2.27 -7.86 1.90
CA ILE A 198 2.39 -9.33 1.90
C ILE A 198 1.10 -9.99 1.40
N VAL A 199 -0.06 -9.44 1.77
CA VAL A 199 -1.38 -9.99 1.42
C VAL A 199 -1.87 -9.53 0.05
N LEU A 200 -1.76 -8.24 -0.26
CA LEU A 200 -2.32 -7.63 -1.47
C LEU A 200 -1.36 -7.66 -2.66
N ARG A 201 -0.07 -7.48 -2.43
CA ARG A 201 0.98 -7.27 -3.44
C ARG A 201 0.66 -6.12 -4.41
N GLU A 202 -0.05 -5.10 -3.92
CA GLU A 202 -0.45 -3.93 -4.69
C GLU A 202 0.58 -2.80 -4.61
N LYS A 203 0.86 -2.14 -5.74
CA LYS A 203 1.90 -1.10 -5.86
C LYS A 203 1.61 0.13 -5.00
N PHE A 204 0.34 0.49 -4.81
CA PHE A 204 -0.03 1.66 -4.02
C PHE A 204 0.38 1.53 -2.54
N VAL A 205 0.47 0.31 -2.00
CA VAL A 205 0.91 0.09 -0.61
C VAL A 205 2.39 0.43 -0.46
N VAL A 206 3.22 0.03 -1.42
CA VAL A 206 4.65 0.37 -1.43
C VAL A 206 4.84 1.88 -1.58
N LEU A 207 4.08 2.51 -2.47
CA LEU A 207 4.14 3.97 -2.67
C LEU A 207 3.72 4.73 -1.40
N HIS A 208 2.70 4.25 -0.67
CA HIS A 208 2.31 4.82 0.61
C HIS A 208 3.42 4.68 1.65
N ALA A 209 4.02 3.50 1.79
CA ALA A 209 5.14 3.29 2.72
C ALA A 209 6.33 4.21 2.40
N MET A 210 6.69 4.36 1.12
CA MET A 210 7.76 5.27 0.70
C MET A 210 7.41 6.74 0.98
N MET A 211 6.16 7.15 0.74
CA MET A 211 5.65 8.48 1.05
C MET A 211 5.73 8.76 2.56
N VAL A 212 5.22 7.85 3.39
CA VAL A 212 5.27 7.98 4.86
C VAL A 212 6.71 8.03 5.37
N ALA A 213 7.61 7.20 4.83
CA ALA A 213 9.03 7.23 5.18
C ALA A 213 9.68 8.57 4.83
N ALA A 214 9.41 9.13 3.64
CA ALA A 214 9.90 10.45 3.25
C ALA A 214 9.34 11.56 4.15
N MET A 215 8.05 11.51 4.51
CA MET A 215 7.43 12.47 5.43
C MET A 215 7.97 12.32 6.86
N MET A 216 8.27 11.12 7.31
CA MET A 216 8.91 10.89 8.61
C MET A 216 10.31 11.52 8.66
N VAL A 217 11.12 11.34 7.61
CA VAL A 217 12.41 12.01 7.48
C VAL A 217 12.22 13.54 7.48
N TYR A 218 11.28 14.04 6.68
CA TYR A 218 10.95 15.46 6.63
C TYR A 218 10.62 16.03 8.01
N VAL A 219 9.67 15.45 8.75
CA VAL A 219 9.25 15.94 10.08
C VAL A 219 10.40 15.87 11.08
N THR A 220 11.21 14.80 11.04
CA THR A 220 12.33 14.59 11.95
C THR A 220 13.44 15.64 11.75
N PHE A 221 13.77 15.98 10.49
CA PHE A 221 14.80 16.95 10.16
C PHE A 221 14.27 18.39 10.18
N ALA A 222 13.14 18.65 9.56
CA ALA A 222 12.54 19.98 9.51
C ALA A 222 12.13 20.50 10.89
N GLY A 223 11.73 19.61 11.80
CA GLY A 223 11.38 19.96 13.18
C GLY A 223 12.57 20.01 14.14
N GLY A 224 13.77 19.61 13.70
CA GLY A 224 14.97 19.58 14.54
C GLY A 224 15.08 18.37 15.48
N LEU A 225 14.11 17.44 15.49
CA LEU A 225 14.10 16.29 16.40
C LEU A 225 15.35 15.41 16.27
N ILE A 226 15.96 15.34 15.09
CA ILE A 226 17.18 14.56 14.84
C ILE A 226 18.35 15.00 15.72
N THR A 227 18.43 16.28 16.07
CA THR A 227 19.55 16.84 16.84
C THR A 227 19.58 16.35 18.30
N ALA A 228 18.47 15.81 18.81
CA ALA A 228 18.43 15.15 20.11
C ALA A 228 19.18 13.79 20.12
N PHE A 229 19.46 13.21 18.96
CA PHE A 229 20.08 11.89 18.83
C PHE A 229 21.47 11.94 18.20
N VAL A 230 21.65 12.84 17.21
CA VAL A 230 22.88 12.93 16.40
C VAL A 230 23.17 14.38 16.05
N THR A 231 24.43 14.77 16.13
CA THR A 231 24.89 16.07 15.61
C THR A 231 24.95 16.03 14.09
N VAL A 232 24.13 16.85 13.42
CA VAL A 232 24.06 16.93 11.96
C VAL A 232 24.44 18.35 11.54
N PRO A 233 25.33 18.55 10.54
CA PRO A 233 25.65 19.88 10.04
C PRO A 233 24.42 20.63 9.53
N VAL A 234 24.39 21.96 9.67
CA VAL A 234 23.29 22.85 9.22
C VAL A 234 22.97 22.63 7.74
N ALA A 235 24.00 22.59 6.87
CA ALA A 235 23.84 22.31 5.45
C ALA A 235 23.14 20.97 5.16
N ALA A 236 23.56 19.91 5.84
CA ALA A 236 22.96 18.59 5.65
C ALA A 236 21.49 18.58 6.10
N MET A 237 21.16 19.24 7.21
CA MET A 237 19.77 19.38 7.66
C MET A 237 18.90 20.13 6.64
N ALA A 238 19.41 21.22 6.08
CA ALA A 238 18.71 22.02 5.06
C ALA A 238 18.41 21.17 3.81
N ILE A 239 19.41 20.48 3.27
CA ILE A 239 19.28 19.63 2.07
C ILE A 239 18.32 18.46 2.31
N ILE A 240 18.50 17.71 3.42
CA ILE A 240 17.66 16.53 3.71
C ILE A 240 16.20 16.95 3.91
N THR A 241 15.96 18.07 4.58
CA THR A 241 14.60 18.61 4.77
C THR A 241 13.94 18.92 3.43
N ALA A 242 14.61 19.67 2.58
CA ALA A 242 14.08 20.08 1.28
C ALA A 242 13.87 18.88 0.35
N LEU A 243 14.85 17.96 0.29
CA LEU A 243 14.79 16.77 -0.58
C LEU A 243 13.71 15.79 -0.13
N SER A 244 13.58 15.51 1.17
CA SER A 244 12.56 14.60 1.70
C SER A 244 11.14 15.14 1.47
N SER A 245 10.94 16.46 1.55
CA SER A 245 9.69 17.14 1.20
C SER A 245 9.35 16.95 -0.28
N ALA A 246 10.29 17.21 -1.19
CA ALA A 246 10.09 17.02 -2.63
C ALA A 246 9.74 15.56 -3.00
N ILE A 247 10.46 14.60 -2.42
CA ILE A 247 10.21 13.17 -2.62
C ILE A 247 8.82 12.79 -2.07
N GLY A 248 8.49 13.18 -0.86
CA GLY A 248 7.22 12.84 -0.22
C GLY A 248 6.02 13.38 -0.98
N ILE A 249 6.05 14.66 -1.39
CA ILE A 249 4.97 15.30 -2.17
C ILE A 249 4.88 14.69 -3.57
N GLY A 250 5.99 14.41 -4.23
CA GLY A 250 5.97 13.75 -5.53
C GLY A 250 5.43 12.32 -5.48
N LEU A 251 5.79 11.55 -4.43
CA LEU A 251 5.25 10.22 -4.19
C LEU A 251 3.76 10.25 -3.87
N SER A 252 3.24 11.28 -3.18
CA SER A 252 1.81 11.41 -2.90
C SER A 252 0.99 11.58 -4.18
N ALA A 253 1.51 12.31 -5.20
CA ALA A 253 0.87 12.40 -6.51
C ALA A 253 0.82 11.05 -7.24
N ILE A 254 1.94 10.28 -7.23
CA ILE A 254 1.99 8.95 -7.84
C ILE A 254 1.10 7.96 -7.09
N PHE A 255 1.08 8.05 -5.75
CA PHE A 255 0.18 7.28 -4.90
C PHE A 255 -1.29 7.55 -5.26
N LEU A 256 -1.72 8.81 -5.35
CA LEU A 256 -3.08 9.19 -5.74
C LEU A 256 -3.50 8.49 -7.04
N ALA A 257 -2.68 8.59 -8.08
CA ALA A 257 -2.97 8.01 -9.39
C ALA A 257 -3.08 6.47 -9.39
N THR A 258 -2.46 5.79 -8.41
CA THR A 258 -2.46 4.32 -8.31
C THR A 258 -3.49 3.80 -7.30
N PHE A 259 -3.81 4.57 -6.28
CA PHE A 259 -4.73 4.19 -5.21
C PHE A 259 -6.21 4.33 -5.59
N LEU A 260 -6.57 5.34 -6.39
CA LEU A 260 -7.96 5.54 -6.80
C LEU A 260 -8.50 4.37 -7.61
N GLU A 261 -9.80 4.09 -7.47
CA GLU A 261 -10.51 3.02 -8.16
C GLU A 261 -10.47 3.22 -9.69
N ARG A 262 -10.56 2.12 -10.43
CA ARG A 262 -10.64 2.17 -11.91
C ARG A 262 -11.87 2.98 -12.32
N GLY A 263 -11.67 4.02 -13.16
CA GLY A 263 -12.73 4.91 -13.61
C GLY A 263 -12.95 6.17 -12.75
N ALA A 264 -12.34 6.26 -11.56
CA ALA A 264 -12.40 7.48 -10.73
C ALA A 264 -11.67 8.67 -11.35
N GLN A 265 -10.68 8.41 -12.20
CA GLN A 265 -9.96 9.42 -12.98
C GLN A 265 -9.99 9.10 -14.48
N SER A 266 -9.97 10.13 -15.32
CA SER A 266 -9.72 9.99 -16.75
C SER A 266 -8.29 9.47 -16.99
N ARG A 267 -8.08 8.78 -18.12
CA ARG A 267 -6.73 8.27 -18.48
C ARG A 267 -5.70 9.41 -18.61
N LEU A 268 -6.16 10.58 -19.09
CA LEU A 268 -5.33 11.77 -19.23
C LEU A 268 -4.93 12.31 -17.86
N MET A 269 -5.90 12.55 -16.97
CA MET A 269 -5.64 13.07 -15.61
C MET A 269 -4.69 12.17 -14.85
N ARG A 270 -4.90 10.85 -14.90
CA ARG A 270 -4.01 9.88 -14.26
C ARG A 270 -2.57 9.98 -14.77
N ARG A 271 -2.36 10.13 -16.09
CA ARG A 271 -1.01 10.31 -16.66
C ARG A 271 -0.38 11.62 -16.20
N ILE A 272 -1.14 12.73 -16.26
CA ILE A 272 -0.66 14.05 -15.80
C ILE A 272 -0.28 14.00 -14.32
N THR A 273 -1.09 13.37 -13.46
CA THR A 273 -0.81 13.23 -12.03
C THR A 273 0.49 12.45 -11.77
N ILE A 274 0.75 11.39 -12.54
CA ILE A 274 2.01 10.64 -12.43
C ILE A 274 3.19 11.49 -12.91
N MET A 275 3.05 12.18 -14.06
CA MET A 275 4.11 13.02 -14.61
C MET A 275 4.47 14.18 -13.68
N VAL A 276 3.47 14.83 -13.08
CA VAL A 276 3.73 15.91 -12.12
C VAL A 276 4.37 15.39 -10.83
N GLY A 277 4.07 14.15 -10.43
CA GLY A 277 4.76 13.49 -9.32
C GLY A 277 6.26 13.33 -9.60
N TYR A 278 6.64 12.80 -10.75
CA TYR A 278 8.06 12.72 -11.16
C TYR A 278 8.69 14.11 -11.32
N PHE A 279 7.98 15.07 -11.92
CA PHE A 279 8.45 16.46 -12.00
C PHE A 279 8.78 17.02 -10.62
N THR A 280 7.91 16.78 -9.62
CA THR A 280 8.10 17.25 -8.24
C THR A 280 9.30 16.60 -7.55
N ILE A 281 9.58 15.32 -7.82
CA ILE A 281 10.79 14.67 -7.29
C ILE A 281 12.05 15.24 -7.95
N ILE A 282 12.03 15.47 -9.27
CA ILE A 282 13.22 15.84 -10.03
C ILE A 282 13.52 17.33 -9.89
N VAL A 283 12.56 18.22 -10.16
CA VAL A 283 12.82 19.66 -10.26
C VAL A 283 12.97 20.32 -8.89
N PRO A 284 12.01 20.26 -7.95
CA PRO A 284 12.26 20.69 -6.57
C PRO A 284 13.40 19.91 -5.93
N GLY A 285 13.53 18.59 -6.20
CA GLY A 285 14.63 17.79 -5.68
C GLY A 285 16.01 18.30 -6.13
N PHE A 286 16.15 18.81 -7.35
CA PHE A 286 17.37 19.44 -7.83
C PHE A 286 17.68 20.73 -7.06
N PHE A 287 16.69 21.61 -6.90
CA PHE A 287 16.87 22.86 -6.14
C PHE A 287 17.05 22.63 -4.63
N ALA A 288 16.61 21.49 -4.10
CA ALA A 288 16.84 21.10 -2.70
C ALA A 288 18.32 20.97 -2.34
N PHE A 289 19.22 20.75 -3.30
CA PHE A 289 20.66 20.71 -3.07
C PHE A 289 21.27 22.10 -2.83
N GLN A 290 20.56 23.17 -3.20
CA GLN A 290 20.98 24.55 -2.94
C GLN A 290 22.42 24.81 -3.40
N PHE A 291 22.68 24.55 -4.69
CA PHE A 291 24.00 24.78 -5.28
C PHE A 291 24.33 26.28 -5.31
N ASP A 292 25.59 26.65 -5.07
CA ASP A 292 26.04 28.04 -5.11
C ASP A 292 25.72 28.72 -6.45
N ALA A 293 25.80 28.00 -7.56
CA ALA A 293 25.44 28.48 -8.89
C ALA A 293 23.96 28.84 -9.05
N THR A 294 23.06 28.26 -8.26
CA THR A 294 21.61 28.50 -8.30
C THR A 294 21.12 29.45 -7.20
N GLN A 295 21.97 29.81 -6.25
CA GLN A 295 21.66 30.66 -5.09
C GLN A 295 20.79 31.89 -5.41
N PRO A 296 20.98 32.64 -6.51
CA PRO A 296 20.18 33.83 -6.76
C PRO A 296 18.69 33.59 -6.95
N PHE A 297 18.27 32.34 -7.26
CA PHE A 297 16.87 32.02 -7.57
C PHE A 297 16.40 30.65 -7.03
N ASP A 298 17.25 29.84 -6.38
CA ASP A 298 16.92 28.47 -5.98
C ASP A 298 15.76 28.38 -4.98
N ASP A 299 15.68 29.28 -4.01
CA ASP A 299 14.60 29.35 -3.01
C ASP A 299 13.23 29.57 -3.70
N GLN A 300 13.17 30.59 -4.58
CA GLN A 300 11.94 30.86 -5.34
C GLN A 300 11.61 29.74 -6.32
N ALA A 301 12.60 29.22 -7.04
CA ALA A 301 12.42 28.14 -7.98
C ALA A 301 11.94 26.85 -7.28
N TYR A 302 12.52 26.51 -6.12
CA TYR A 302 12.07 25.41 -5.28
C TYR A 302 10.60 25.54 -4.89
N LEU A 303 10.21 26.69 -4.36
CA LEU A 303 8.85 26.95 -3.90
C LEU A 303 7.84 26.97 -5.05
N ILE A 304 8.14 27.68 -6.14
CA ILE A 304 7.24 27.79 -7.32
C ILE A 304 7.06 26.44 -8.01
N ALA A 305 8.08 25.58 -8.00
CA ALA A 305 8.00 24.26 -8.62
C ALA A 305 6.99 23.30 -7.93
N PHE A 306 6.49 23.65 -6.73
CA PHE A 306 5.37 22.91 -6.11
C PHE A 306 3.97 23.34 -6.60
N LEU A 307 3.82 24.48 -7.28
CA LEU A 307 2.51 24.92 -7.77
C LEU A 307 1.85 23.92 -8.72
N PRO A 308 2.55 23.34 -9.71
CA PRO A 308 1.95 22.35 -10.62
C PRO A 308 1.37 21.15 -9.88
N VAL A 309 2.07 20.59 -8.90
CA VAL A 309 1.59 19.41 -8.18
C VAL A 309 0.39 19.76 -7.31
N LEU A 310 0.38 20.91 -6.67
CA LEU A 310 -0.73 21.39 -5.84
C LEU A 310 -2.02 21.53 -6.68
N VAL A 311 -1.93 22.13 -7.86
CA VAL A 311 -3.06 22.31 -8.78
C VAL A 311 -3.55 20.98 -9.32
N ILE A 312 -2.64 20.14 -9.81
CA ILE A 312 -3.01 18.87 -10.46
C ILE A 312 -3.56 17.85 -9.46
N ILE A 313 -2.98 17.74 -8.26
CA ILE A 313 -3.52 16.87 -7.20
C ILE A 313 -4.94 17.33 -6.81
N SER A 314 -5.15 18.63 -6.61
CA SER A 314 -6.46 19.17 -6.27
C SER A 314 -7.49 18.90 -7.37
N ALA A 315 -7.13 19.13 -8.64
CA ALA A 315 -8.01 18.83 -9.78
C ALA A 315 -8.31 17.33 -9.90
N ALA A 316 -7.33 16.48 -9.68
CA ALA A 316 -7.47 15.02 -9.73
C ALA A 316 -8.41 14.49 -8.62
N VAL A 317 -8.32 15.04 -7.41
CA VAL A 317 -9.21 14.70 -6.30
C VAL A 317 -10.64 15.19 -6.60
N VAL A 318 -10.80 16.40 -7.11
CA VAL A 318 -12.12 16.95 -7.50
C VAL A 318 -12.76 16.09 -8.60
N GLU A 319 -12.01 15.73 -9.66
CA GLU A 319 -12.52 14.84 -10.71
C GLU A 319 -13.01 13.51 -10.12
N ALA A 320 -12.22 12.91 -9.22
CA ALA A 320 -12.56 11.64 -8.60
C ALA A 320 -13.78 11.75 -7.67
N LEU A 321 -13.96 12.87 -6.96
CA LEU A 321 -15.15 13.15 -6.15
C LEU A 321 -16.40 13.30 -7.02
N LEU A 322 -16.33 14.04 -8.14
CA LEU A 322 -17.42 14.23 -9.09
C LEU A 322 -17.84 12.89 -9.74
N ARG A 323 -16.92 11.95 -9.90
CA ARG A 323 -17.18 10.59 -10.39
C ARG A 323 -17.64 9.62 -9.28
N GLY A 324 -17.88 10.12 -8.06
CA GLY A 324 -18.43 9.34 -6.95
C GLY A 324 -17.44 8.39 -6.26
N SER A 325 -16.12 8.55 -6.45
CA SER A 325 -15.10 7.71 -5.82
C SER A 325 -15.20 7.75 -4.30
N ARG A 326 -15.22 6.56 -3.70
CA ARG A 326 -15.23 6.42 -2.24
C ARG A 326 -13.85 6.73 -1.65
N SER A 327 -12.78 6.27 -2.30
CA SER A 327 -11.40 6.53 -1.88
C SER A 327 -11.06 8.02 -1.95
N ALA A 328 -11.57 8.75 -2.95
CA ALA A 328 -11.35 10.19 -3.09
C ALA A 328 -11.91 11.00 -1.91
N ARG A 329 -12.98 10.55 -1.26
CA ARG A 329 -13.54 11.22 -0.07
C ARG A 329 -12.59 11.18 1.12
N PHE A 330 -11.91 10.03 1.34
CA PHE A 330 -10.89 9.90 2.36
C PHE A 330 -9.69 10.80 2.07
N ILE A 331 -9.21 10.78 0.81
CA ILE A 331 -8.07 11.60 0.39
C ILE A 331 -8.39 13.09 0.52
N ALA A 332 -9.57 13.54 0.08
CA ALA A 332 -9.97 14.94 0.19
C ALA A 332 -9.98 15.41 1.66
N PHE A 333 -10.50 14.57 2.56
CA PHE A 333 -10.51 14.88 4.00
C PHE A 333 -9.09 14.89 4.60
N ALA A 334 -8.24 13.92 4.21
CA ALA A 334 -6.87 13.81 4.68
C ALA A 334 -6.00 14.98 4.20
N TRP A 335 -6.11 15.35 2.93
CA TRP A 335 -5.20 16.31 2.30
C TRP A 335 -5.63 17.77 2.45
N LEU A 336 -6.89 18.06 2.75
CA LEU A 336 -7.34 19.44 2.91
C LEU A 336 -6.53 20.23 3.95
N PRO A 337 -6.26 19.71 5.17
CA PRO A 337 -5.41 20.41 6.14
C PRO A 337 -3.96 20.58 5.65
N VAL A 338 -3.41 19.57 4.98
CA VAL A 338 -2.04 19.61 4.43
C VAL A 338 -1.94 20.65 3.31
N ILE A 339 -2.94 20.71 2.41
CA ILE A 339 -2.98 21.70 1.32
C ILE A 339 -3.03 23.12 1.90
N ILE A 340 -3.88 23.36 2.91
CA ILE A 340 -3.99 24.67 3.56
C ILE A 340 -2.65 25.07 4.20
N ALA A 341 -2.02 24.17 4.97
CA ALA A 341 -0.74 24.44 5.60
C ALA A 341 0.41 24.60 4.57
N THR A 342 0.35 23.86 3.44
CA THR A 342 1.32 23.98 2.35
C THR A 342 1.17 25.31 1.62
N VAL A 343 -0.04 25.78 1.36
CA VAL A 343 -0.29 27.09 0.75
C VAL A 343 0.18 28.21 1.67
N GLU A 344 -0.12 28.13 2.97
CA GLU A 344 0.38 29.08 3.98
C GLU A 344 1.91 29.17 3.92
N ARG A 345 2.60 28.00 3.99
CA ARG A 345 4.05 27.95 3.97
C ARG A 345 4.65 28.48 2.67
N LEU A 346 3.99 28.23 1.52
CA LEU A 346 4.41 28.76 0.23
C LEU A 346 4.33 30.29 0.20
N LEU A 347 3.24 30.88 0.68
CA LEU A 347 3.07 32.34 0.72
C LEU A 347 4.10 33.01 1.63
N ARG A 348 4.36 32.42 2.80
CA ARG A 348 5.38 32.89 3.75
C ARG A 348 6.80 32.74 3.18
N GLY A 349 7.11 31.60 2.56
CA GLY A 349 8.39 31.35 1.91
C GLY A 349 8.66 32.28 0.72
N LEU A 350 7.62 32.69 -0.02
CA LEU A 350 7.73 33.70 -1.09
C LEU A 350 7.87 35.13 -0.55
N GLY A 351 7.83 35.31 0.78
CA GLY A 351 7.98 36.63 1.41
C GLY A 351 6.76 37.54 1.31
N TRP A 352 5.56 37.01 1.05
CA TRP A 352 4.32 37.79 0.97
C TRP A 352 3.85 38.29 2.33
N TYR A 353 4.21 37.59 3.40
CA TYR A 353 4.00 38.02 4.77
C TYR A 353 4.98 37.30 5.71
N VAL A 354 5.18 37.87 6.92
CA VAL A 354 5.95 37.24 7.98
C VAL A 354 5.01 36.65 9.00
N GLY A 355 5.10 35.31 9.22
CA GLY A 355 4.25 34.58 10.16
C GLY A 355 5.05 33.99 11.33
N PRO A 356 4.38 33.69 12.46
CA PRO A 356 5.05 33.06 13.58
C PRO A 356 5.54 31.64 13.24
N PRO A 357 6.71 31.19 13.76
CA PRO A 357 7.26 29.85 13.53
C PRO A 357 6.32 28.71 13.94
N SER A 358 5.39 28.98 14.87
CA SER A 358 4.37 28.00 15.31
C SER A 358 3.44 27.52 14.20
N LEU A 359 3.33 28.24 13.07
CA LEU A 359 2.55 27.79 11.90
C LEU A 359 3.14 26.51 11.26
N ASP A 360 4.44 26.26 11.39
CA ASP A 360 5.05 25.02 10.93
C ASP A 360 4.51 23.78 11.67
N GLN A 361 4.14 23.93 12.95
CA GLN A 361 3.55 22.85 13.74
C GLN A 361 2.21 22.40 13.16
N MET A 362 1.44 23.31 12.57
CA MET A 362 0.18 22.96 11.89
C MET A 362 0.42 22.03 10.72
N LEU A 363 1.51 22.21 9.96
CA LEU A 363 1.88 21.31 8.87
C LEU A 363 2.26 19.91 9.41
N TYR A 364 3.04 19.83 10.49
CA TYR A 364 3.41 18.54 11.08
C TYR A 364 2.20 17.77 11.61
N ILE A 365 1.29 18.47 12.28
CA ILE A 365 0.02 17.88 12.75
C ILE A 365 -0.83 17.43 11.56
N ALA A 366 -0.94 18.26 10.51
CA ALA A 366 -1.69 17.92 9.31
C ALA A 366 -1.14 16.66 8.61
N VAL A 367 0.19 16.50 8.52
CA VAL A 367 0.83 15.28 8.00
C VAL A 367 0.51 14.06 8.89
N GLY A 368 0.54 14.21 10.20
CA GLY A 368 0.14 13.13 11.11
C GLY A 368 -1.31 12.67 10.90
N ILE A 369 -2.24 13.63 10.76
CA ILE A 369 -3.66 13.36 10.46
C ILE A 369 -3.81 12.68 9.10
N GLU A 370 -3.14 13.22 8.08
CA GLU A 370 -3.13 12.68 6.72
C GLU A 370 -2.81 11.19 6.72
N VAL A 371 -1.68 10.83 7.32
CA VAL A 371 -1.19 9.45 7.30
C VAL A 371 -2.15 8.50 8.00
N VAL A 372 -2.75 8.90 9.12
CA VAL A 372 -3.77 8.08 9.81
C VAL A 372 -5.00 7.89 8.94
N VAL A 373 -5.53 8.96 8.33
CA VAL A 373 -6.73 8.88 7.50
C VAL A 373 -6.49 8.07 6.23
N ILE A 374 -5.33 8.22 5.58
CA ILE A 374 -4.97 7.41 4.40
C ILE A 374 -4.78 5.94 4.79
N SER A 375 -4.18 5.64 5.93
CA SER A 375 -4.06 4.26 6.42
C SER A 375 -5.44 3.60 6.62
N LEU A 376 -6.42 4.35 7.14
CA LEU A 376 -7.81 3.89 7.23
C LEU A 376 -8.44 3.68 5.85
N ALA A 377 -8.14 4.55 4.87
CA ALA A 377 -8.59 4.39 3.49
C ALA A 377 -8.00 3.15 2.82
N ILE A 378 -6.72 2.87 3.05
CA ILE A 378 -6.03 1.65 2.58
C ILE A 378 -6.67 0.40 3.22
N ALA A 379 -6.95 0.42 4.52
CA ALA A 379 -7.63 -0.67 5.21
C ALA A 379 -9.04 -0.92 4.65
N ASP A 380 -9.81 0.14 4.37
CA ASP A 380 -11.13 0.03 3.73
C ASP A 380 -11.02 -0.56 2.31
N ARG A 381 -10.06 -0.13 1.53
CA ARG A 381 -9.76 -0.66 0.19
C ARG A 381 -9.35 -2.13 0.24
N PHE A 382 -8.52 -2.49 1.23
CA PHE A 382 -8.13 -3.88 1.49
C PHE A 382 -9.35 -4.78 1.73
N LEU A 383 -10.25 -4.35 2.60
CA LEU A 383 -11.48 -5.10 2.90
C LEU A 383 -12.40 -5.24 1.68
N ALA A 384 -12.47 -4.21 0.83
CA ALA A 384 -13.24 -4.24 -0.40
C ALA A 384 -12.67 -5.27 -1.39
N LEU A 385 -11.37 -5.21 -1.67
CA LEU A 385 -10.68 -6.15 -2.57
C LEU A 385 -10.76 -7.59 -2.08
N ARG A 386 -10.65 -7.82 -0.79
CA ARG A 386 -10.80 -9.16 -0.20
C ARG A 386 -12.20 -9.71 -0.42
N ARG A 387 -13.25 -8.89 -0.23
CA ARG A 387 -14.64 -9.31 -0.47
C ARG A 387 -14.88 -9.65 -1.95
N GLU A 388 -14.39 -8.83 -2.88
CA GLU A 388 -14.48 -9.07 -4.32
C GLU A 388 -13.82 -10.41 -4.69
N ARG A 389 -12.63 -10.68 -4.16
CA ARG A 389 -11.93 -11.95 -4.39
C ARG A 389 -12.68 -13.14 -3.82
N ASP A 390 -13.18 -13.05 -2.58
CA ASP A 390 -13.90 -14.14 -1.92
C ASP A 390 -15.23 -14.44 -2.64
N ALA A 391 -15.92 -13.41 -3.15
CA ALA A 391 -17.12 -13.58 -3.97
C ALA A 391 -16.79 -14.28 -5.30
N ALA A 392 -15.74 -13.84 -6.01
CA ALA A 392 -15.32 -14.47 -7.26
C ALA A 392 -14.89 -15.95 -7.08
N LEU A 393 -14.21 -16.27 -5.99
CA LEU A 393 -13.84 -17.65 -5.65
C LEU A 393 -15.08 -18.51 -5.36
N THR A 394 -16.09 -17.95 -4.69
CA THR A 394 -17.34 -18.66 -4.40
C THR A 394 -18.11 -18.92 -5.68
N GLU A 395 -18.22 -17.95 -6.57
CA GLU A 395 -18.85 -18.09 -7.89
C GLU A 395 -18.12 -19.14 -8.74
N ALA A 396 -16.79 -19.09 -8.80
CA ALA A 396 -16.00 -20.07 -9.53
C ALA A 396 -16.22 -21.50 -9.02
N ARG A 397 -16.30 -21.70 -7.69
CA ARG A 397 -16.60 -23.01 -7.10
C ARG A 397 -18.01 -23.50 -7.43
N MET A 398 -19.01 -22.59 -7.42
CA MET A 398 -20.39 -22.95 -7.84
C MET A 398 -20.42 -23.40 -9.30
N LEU A 399 -19.77 -22.65 -10.20
CA LEU A 399 -19.67 -23.01 -11.61
C LEU A 399 -18.94 -24.35 -11.81
N GLU A 400 -17.89 -24.62 -11.06
CA GLU A 400 -17.19 -25.91 -11.08
C GLU A 400 -18.12 -27.07 -10.63
N GLN A 401 -18.88 -26.88 -9.54
CA GLN A 401 -19.82 -27.87 -9.06
C GLN A 401 -20.92 -28.17 -10.09
N LEU A 402 -21.49 -27.14 -10.72
CA LEU A 402 -22.49 -27.30 -11.80
C LEU A 402 -21.90 -28.03 -13.01
N SER A 403 -20.63 -27.83 -13.33
CA SER A 403 -19.93 -28.47 -14.46
C SER A 403 -19.50 -29.93 -14.20
N THR A 404 -19.51 -30.40 -12.93
CA THR A 404 -19.03 -31.77 -12.57
C THR A 404 -20.12 -32.75 -12.24
N ARG A 405 -21.38 -32.31 -12.20
CA ARG A 405 -22.54 -33.19 -11.91
C ARG A 405 -23.51 -33.26 -13.09
N ASP A 406 -24.18 -34.40 -13.21
CA ASP A 406 -25.32 -34.57 -14.11
C ASP A 406 -26.55 -33.88 -13.52
N SER A 407 -27.22 -33.05 -14.32
CA SER A 407 -28.33 -32.20 -13.86
C SER A 407 -29.61 -33.01 -13.51
N LEU A 408 -29.79 -34.20 -14.10
CA LEU A 408 -30.96 -35.02 -13.84
C LEU A 408 -30.78 -35.90 -12.60
N THR A 409 -29.63 -36.57 -12.49
CA THR A 409 -29.42 -37.61 -11.47
C THR A 409 -28.62 -37.13 -10.27
N GLY A 410 -27.96 -35.98 -10.38
CA GLY A 410 -27.06 -35.42 -9.34
C GLY A 410 -25.76 -36.22 -9.14
N LEU A 411 -25.54 -37.31 -9.90
CA LEU A 411 -24.29 -38.06 -9.90
C LEU A 411 -23.16 -37.26 -10.54
N MET A 412 -21.92 -37.70 -10.36
CA MET A 412 -20.79 -37.19 -11.13
C MET A 412 -21.04 -37.41 -12.63
N ASN A 413 -20.67 -36.46 -13.48
CA ASN A 413 -20.81 -36.61 -14.92
C ASN A 413 -19.53 -37.17 -15.56
N ARG A 414 -19.58 -37.49 -16.87
CA ARG A 414 -18.48 -38.04 -17.67
C ARG A 414 -17.23 -37.17 -17.57
N ARG A 415 -17.37 -35.84 -17.72
CA ARG A 415 -16.24 -34.91 -17.66
C ARG A 415 -15.51 -34.95 -16.32
N ALA A 416 -16.27 -35.06 -15.24
CA ALA A 416 -15.71 -35.08 -13.88
C ALA A 416 -14.94 -36.37 -13.59
N ILE A 417 -15.42 -37.53 -14.09
CA ILE A 417 -14.71 -38.80 -13.90
C ILE A 417 -13.45 -38.89 -14.75
N GLU A 418 -13.51 -38.48 -16.02
CA GLU A 418 -12.35 -38.46 -16.92
C GLU A 418 -11.21 -37.60 -16.34
N ALA A 419 -11.51 -36.44 -15.77
CA ALA A 419 -10.52 -35.53 -15.16
C ALA A 419 -9.86 -36.05 -13.86
N ARG A 420 -10.54 -36.97 -13.15
CA ARG A 420 -10.10 -37.49 -11.84
C ARG A 420 -9.72 -38.97 -11.87
N PHE A 421 -9.78 -39.63 -13.00
CA PHE A 421 -9.69 -41.08 -13.10
C PHE A 421 -8.35 -41.60 -12.56
N ASP A 422 -7.24 -41.03 -12.97
CA ASP A 422 -5.90 -41.43 -12.49
C ASP A 422 -5.76 -41.26 -10.97
N GLN A 423 -6.33 -40.18 -10.41
CA GLN A 423 -6.33 -39.95 -8.98
C GLN A 423 -7.16 -40.98 -8.23
N LEU A 424 -8.31 -41.38 -8.78
CA LEU A 424 -9.19 -42.39 -8.17
C LEU A 424 -8.55 -43.78 -8.21
N LEU A 425 -7.88 -44.16 -9.31
CA LEU A 425 -7.09 -45.38 -9.38
C LEU A 425 -5.99 -45.37 -8.30
N ALA A 426 -5.28 -44.26 -8.12
CA ALA A 426 -4.26 -44.10 -7.07
C ALA A 426 -4.84 -44.20 -5.65
N GLN A 427 -6.13 -43.90 -5.45
CA GLN A 427 -6.86 -44.04 -4.19
C GLN A 427 -7.42 -45.46 -3.98
N GLY A 428 -7.12 -46.41 -4.86
CA GLY A 428 -7.49 -47.80 -4.70
C GLY A 428 -8.83 -48.20 -5.34
N PHE A 429 -9.43 -47.35 -6.19
CA PHE A 429 -10.63 -47.71 -6.96
C PHE A 429 -10.23 -48.59 -8.15
N HIS A 430 -10.02 -49.87 -7.89
CA HIS A 430 -9.49 -50.82 -8.86
C HIS A 430 -10.59 -51.62 -9.60
N THR A 431 -11.85 -51.40 -9.28
CA THR A 431 -12.98 -52.05 -9.99
C THR A 431 -13.78 -50.97 -10.72
N PHE A 432 -13.91 -51.16 -12.02
CA PHE A 432 -14.65 -50.30 -12.94
C PHE A 432 -15.85 -51.11 -13.49
N ALA A 433 -17.06 -50.67 -13.19
CA ALA A 433 -18.29 -51.30 -13.65
C ALA A 433 -19.06 -50.33 -14.55
N LEU A 434 -19.24 -50.69 -15.82
CA LEU A 434 -20.10 -49.98 -16.77
C LEU A 434 -21.49 -50.62 -16.72
N VAL A 435 -22.50 -49.79 -16.56
CA VAL A 435 -23.91 -50.18 -16.38
C VAL A 435 -24.74 -49.52 -17.47
N ASP A 436 -25.67 -50.29 -18.05
CA ASP A 436 -26.61 -49.75 -19.03
C ASP A 436 -28.00 -50.38 -18.76
N LEU A 437 -29.04 -49.53 -18.81
CA LEU A 437 -30.42 -49.96 -18.60
C LEU A 437 -30.95 -50.73 -19.82
N ASP A 438 -31.37 -51.98 -19.60
CA ASP A 438 -31.84 -52.83 -20.65
C ASP A 438 -33.13 -52.30 -21.27
N ARG A 439 -33.16 -52.21 -22.60
CA ARG A 439 -34.32 -51.77 -23.40
C ARG A 439 -34.88 -50.37 -22.99
N PHE A 440 -34.05 -49.50 -22.48
CA PHE A 440 -34.47 -48.19 -21.97
C PHE A 440 -35.18 -47.35 -23.04
N LYS A 441 -34.76 -47.43 -24.30
CA LYS A 441 -35.48 -46.81 -25.41
C LYS A 441 -36.95 -47.25 -25.44
N SER A 442 -37.24 -48.51 -25.25
CA SER A 442 -38.65 -49.03 -25.23
C SER A 442 -39.42 -48.45 -24.05
N VAL A 443 -38.79 -48.18 -22.93
CA VAL A 443 -39.41 -47.48 -21.79
C VAL A 443 -39.82 -46.07 -22.18
N ASN A 444 -38.94 -45.30 -22.83
CA ASN A 444 -39.23 -43.96 -23.31
C ASN A 444 -40.33 -43.95 -24.39
N ASP A 445 -40.25 -44.89 -25.35
CA ASP A 445 -41.21 -44.97 -26.46
C ASP A 445 -42.62 -45.34 -25.97
N LEU A 446 -42.74 -46.20 -24.92
CA LEU A 446 -44.04 -46.68 -24.40
C LEU A 446 -44.63 -45.74 -23.31
N HIS A 447 -43.81 -45.21 -22.45
CA HIS A 447 -44.24 -44.48 -21.23
C HIS A 447 -43.90 -43.00 -21.24
N GLY A 448 -43.15 -42.52 -22.26
CA GLY A 448 -42.71 -41.13 -22.39
C GLY A 448 -41.44 -40.82 -21.58
N HIS A 449 -40.77 -39.71 -21.96
CA HIS A 449 -39.49 -39.30 -21.40
C HIS A 449 -39.54 -38.99 -19.89
N GLN A 450 -40.67 -38.53 -19.35
CA GLN A 450 -40.79 -38.23 -17.92
C GLN A 450 -40.65 -39.51 -17.05
N ILE A 451 -41.21 -40.63 -17.49
CA ILE A 451 -41.08 -41.92 -16.82
C ILE A 451 -39.68 -42.47 -17.01
N GLY A 452 -39.08 -42.28 -18.20
CA GLY A 452 -37.69 -42.61 -18.44
C GLY A 452 -36.74 -41.80 -17.51
N ASP A 453 -36.95 -40.51 -17.37
CA ASP A 453 -36.16 -39.67 -16.46
C ASP A 453 -36.28 -40.12 -14.99
N ALA A 454 -37.50 -40.47 -14.55
CA ALA A 454 -37.72 -41.03 -13.21
C ALA A 454 -36.98 -42.38 -13.03
N ALA A 455 -36.96 -43.24 -14.05
CA ALA A 455 -36.20 -44.49 -14.02
C ALA A 455 -34.68 -44.26 -13.94
N LEU A 456 -34.15 -43.25 -14.64
CA LEU A 456 -32.74 -42.85 -14.53
C LEU A 456 -32.39 -42.32 -13.13
N VAL A 457 -33.27 -41.55 -12.52
CA VAL A 457 -33.08 -41.05 -11.14
C VAL A 457 -33.11 -42.20 -10.14
N ALA A 458 -34.05 -43.14 -10.28
CA ALA A 458 -34.12 -44.33 -9.44
C ALA A 458 -32.90 -45.24 -9.62
N CYS A 459 -32.42 -45.43 -10.86
CA CYS A 459 -31.16 -46.15 -11.15
C CYS A 459 -29.98 -45.48 -10.45
N ALA A 460 -29.83 -44.17 -10.59
CA ALA A 460 -28.79 -43.41 -9.91
C ALA A 460 -28.84 -43.58 -8.39
N GLY A 461 -30.04 -43.60 -7.82
CA GLY A 461 -30.27 -43.92 -6.42
C GLY A 461 -29.86 -45.33 -6.01
N ALA A 462 -30.04 -46.31 -6.86
CA ALA A 462 -29.60 -47.70 -6.60
C ALA A 462 -28.07 -47.83 -6.63
N LEU A 463 -27.40 -47.05 -7.49
CA LEU A 463 -25.95 -47.05 -7.63
C LEU A 463 -25.25 -46.17 -6.58
N ARG A 464 -25.97 -45.25 -5.95
CA ARG A 464 -25.47 -44.34 -4.93
C ARG A 464 -25.68 -44.91 -3.53
N THR A 465 -24.64 -45.46 -2.93
CA THR A 465 -24.67 -45.89 -1.54
C THR A 465 -24.37 -44.73 -0.63
N GLU A 466 -25.36 -44.21 0.09
CA GLU A 466 -25.17 -43.07 1.02
C GLU A 466 -24.18 -43.45 2.13
N GLY A 467 -23.18 -42.61 2.34
CA GLY A 467 -22.13 -42.82 3.36
C GLY A 467 -21.02 -43.79 2.97
N ASP A 468 -21.13 -44.53 1.86
CA ASP A 468 -20.06 -45.44 1.39
C ASP A 468 -18.95 -44.67 0.66
N ARG A 469 -17.81 -44.47 1.32
CA ARG A 469 -16.60 -43.89 0.74
C ARG A 469 -15.83 -44.81 -0.21
N ASN A 470 -16.31 -46.03 -0.39
CA ASN A 470 -15.67 -47.07 -1.21
C ASN A 470 -16.37 -47.28 -2.53
N SER A 471 -17.37 -46.47 -2.86
CA SER A 471 -18.08 -46.49 -4.15
C SER A 471 -18.23 -45.07 -4.71
N ILE A 472 -18.13 -44.93 -6.03
CA ILE A 472 -18.37 -43.68 -6.77
C ILE A 472 -19.26 -44.02 -7.95
N ALA A 473 -20.47 -43.45 -8.00
CA ALA A 473 -21.39 -43.58 -9.10
C ALA A 473 -21.33 -42.35 -10.03
N VAL A 474 -21.33 -42.59 -11.33
CA VAL A 474 -21.18 -41.59 -12.39
C VAL A 474 -22.23 -41.87 -13.46
N ARG A 475 -22.86 -40.83 -14.02
CA ARG A 475 -23.63 -40.94 -15.24
C ARG A 475 -22.82 -40.44 -16.43
N LEU A 476 -22.62 -41.28 -17.43
CA LEU A 476 -21.85 -40.91 -18.63
C LEU A 476 -22.70 -40.15 -19.64
N GLY A 477 -23.99 -40.47 -19.74
CA GLY A 477 -24.96 -39.88 -20.64
C GLY A 477 -26.02 -40.89 -21.03
N GLY A 478 -27.20 -40.43 -21.46
CA GLY A 478 -28.31 -41.34 -21.78
C GLY A 478 -28.65 -42.27 -20.64
N GLU A 479 -28.58 -43.61 -20.90
CA GLU A 479 -28.85 -44.69 -19.96
C GLU A 479 -27.59 -45.36 -19.38
N GLU A 480 -26.40 -44.80 -19.65
CA GLU A 480 -25.11 -45.36 -19.24
C GLU A 480 -24.60 -44.75 -17.93
N PHE A 481 -24.21 -45.66 -17.03
CA PHE A 481 -23.61 -45.31 -15.74
C PHE A 481 -22.27 -46.03 -15.55
N VAL A 482 -21.39 -45.43 -14.74
CA VAL A 482 -20.17 -46.09 -14.27
C VAL A 482 -20.18 -46.12 -12.74
N VAL A 483 -19.77 -47.22 -12.18
CA VAL A 483 -19.49 -47.37 -10.76
C VAL A 483 -18.03 -47.75 -10.58
N LEU A 484 -17.30 -46.95 -9.81
CA LEU A 484 -15.97 -47.29 -9.34
C LEU A 484 -16.04 -47.83 -7.92
N LEU A 485 -15.41 -48.98 -7.68
CA LEU A 485 -15.37 -49.60 -6.35
C LEU A 485 -13.94 -49.86 -5.90
N ARG A 486 -13.74 -49.74 -4.58
CA ARG A 486 -12.48 -50.09 -3.90
C ARG A 486 -12.75 -51.00 -2.69
N GLY A 487 -11.71 -51.68 -2.22
CA GLY A 487 -11.77 -52.61 -1.09
C GLY A 487 -12.11 -54.03 -1.49
N GLU A 488 -12.57 -54.83 -0.53
CA GLU A 488 -12.84 -56.24 -0.72
C GLU A 488 -14.21 -56.48 -1.37
N ARG A 489 -14.36 -57.66 -2.00
CA ARG A 489 -15.63 -58.16 -2.61
C ARG A 489 -16.29 -57.19 -3.57
N THR A 490 -15.49 -56.43 -4.32
CA THR A 490 -16.01 -55.39 -5.23
C THR A 490 -16.91 -55.97 -6.32
N LEU A 491 -16.65 -57.22 -6.79
CA LEU A 491 -17.48 -57.89 -7.78
C LEU A 491 -18.87 -58.25 -7.21
N GLU A 492 -18.93 -58.76 -5.98
CA GLU A 492 -20.19 -59.06 -5.30
C GLU A 492 -21.00 -57.79 -5.04
N ARG A 493 -20.32 -56.71 -4.68
CA ARG A 493 -20.94 -55.37 -4.48
C ARG A 493 -21.49 -54.81 -5.79
N ALA A 494 -20.75 -54.93 -6.90
CA ALA A 494 -21.22 -54.51 -8.22
C ALA A 494 -22.49 -55.29 -8.62
N GLU A 495 -22.52 -56.60 -8.42
CA GLU A 495 -23.69 -57.42 -8.70
C GLU A 495 -24.89 -57.07 -7.79
N ALA A 496 -24.65 -56.82 -6.48
CA ALA A 496 -25.70 -56.37 -5.57
C ALA A 496 -26.29 -55.00 -6.01
N MET A 497 -25.46 -54.06 -6.44
CA MET A 497 -25.92 -52.79 -7.01
C MET A 497 -26.75 -52.99 -8.28
N ARG A 498 -26.31 -53.86 -9.19
CA ARG A 498 -27.06 -54.18 -10.40
C ARG A 498 -28.45 -54.76 -10.06
N GLN A 499 -28.53 -55.72 -9.12
CA GLN A 499 -29.79 -56.34 -8.67
C GLN A 499 -30.71 -55.35 -7.95
N ALA A 500 -30.16 -54.30 -7.28
CA ALA A 500 -30.94 -53.26 -6.63
C ALA A 500 -31.65 -52.33 -7.64
N ILE A 501 -31.12 -52.19 -8.88
CA ILE A 501 -31.71 -51.31 -9.91
C ILE A 501 -33.17 -51.63 -10.21
N PRO A 502 -33.53 -52.83 -10.65
CA PRO A 502 -34.92 -53.12 -10.98
C PRO A 502 -35.85 -53.04 -9.77
N GLN A 503 -35.39 -53.36 -8.57
CA GLN A 503 -36.17 -53.28 -7.35
C GLN A 503 -36.50 -51.82 -7.02
N ARG A 504 -35.51 -50.97 -7.11
CA ARG A 504 -35.66 -49.53 -6.79
C ARG A 504 -36.53 -48.83 -7.85
N ILE A 505 -36.31 -49.11 -9.13
CA ILE A 505 -37.14 -48.56 -10.20
C ILE A 505 -38.61 -48.99 -10.01
N ALA A 506 -38.87 -50.27 -9.69
CA ALA A 506 -40.22 -50.72 -9.44
C ALA A 506 -40.91 -50.09 -8.23
N THR A 507 -40.12 -49.68 -7.23
CA THR A 507 -40.63 -49.02 -6.02
C THR A 507 -40.87 -47.52 -6.23
N GLU A 508 -39.97 -46.85 -6.93
CA GLU A 508 -39.98 -45.36 -7.04
C GLU A 508 -40.71 -44.88 -8.30
N VAL A 509 -40.88 -45.72 -9.32
CA VAL A 509 -41.49 -45.32 -10.60
C VAL A 509 -42.80 -46.09 -10.84
N SER A 510 -43.93 -45.40 -10.67
CA SER A 510 -45.25 -45.98 -10.95
C SER A 510 -45.58 -45.95 -12.44
N GLY A 511 -46.40 -46.95 -12.90
CA GLY A 511 -46.90 -46.99 -14.26
C GLY A 511 -46.05 -47.79 -15.26
N LEU A 512 -44.98 -48.45 -14.82
CA LEU A 512 -44.19 -49.35 -15.66
C LEU A 512 -44.89 -50.68 -15.85
N SER A 513 -45.05 -51.11 -17.08
CA SER A 513 -45.70 -52.41 -17.44
C SER A 513 -44.72 -53.57 -17.36
N LEU A 514 -43.42 -53.35 -17.42
CA LEU A 514 -42.37 -54.38 -17.37
C LEU A 514 -41.20 -53.87 -16.48
N PRO A 515 -40.51 -54.79 -15.77
CA PRO A 515 -39.36 -54.46 -14.97
C PRO A 515 -38.20 -53.95 -15.85
N VAL A 516 -37.60 -52.77 -15.45
CA VAL A 516 -36.43 -52.26 -16.10
C VAL A 516 -35.20 -52.85 -15.43
N THR A 517 -34.46 -53.67 -16.15
CA THR A 517 -33.23 -54.34 -15.68
C THR A 517 -32.00 -53.61 -16.19
N ALA A 518 -30.83 -54.04 -15.73
CA ALA A 518 -29.56 -53.49 -16.19
C ALA A 518 -28.55 -54.61 -16.52
N SER A 519 -27.79 -54.38 -17.58
CA SER A 519 -26.62 -55.21 -17.94
C SER A 519 -25.34 -54.45 -17.49
N MET A 520 -24.36 -55.22 -17.02
CA MET A 520 -23.15 -54.64 -16.44
C MET A 520 -21.88 -55.33 -16.97
N GLY A 521 -20.90 -54.56 -17.40
CA GLY A 521 -19.54 -55.02 -17.72
C GLY A 521 -18.55 -54.55 -16.64
N VAL A 522 -17.86 -55.49 -16.00
CA VAL A 522 -17.00 -55.19 -14.86
C VAL A 522 -15.55 -55.57 -15.15
N ILE A 523 -14.68 -54.66 -14.89
CA ILE A 523 -13.22 -54.86 -14.92
C ILE A 523 -12.69 -54.74 -13.50
N VAL A 524 -11.92 -55.75 -13.09
CA VAL A 524 -11.22 -55.77 -11.80
C VAL A 524 -9.71 -55.78 -12.09
N LEU A 525 -9.01 -54.77 -11.66
CA LEU A 525 -7.53 -54.78 -11.69
C LEU A 525 -7.00 -55.63 -10.56
N ALA A 526 -5.96 -56.44 -10.83
CA ALA A 526 -5.25 -57.16 -9.80
C ALA A 526 -4.44 -56.22 -8.89
N ASP A 527 -4.39 -56.57 -7.58
CA ASP A 527 -3.62 -55.80 -6.62
C ASP A 527 -2.13 -55.78 -7.01
N GLY A 528 -1.56 -54.59 -7.12
CA GLY A 528 -0.13 -54.35 -7.45
C GLY A 528 0.13 -53.77 -8.84
N ASP A 529 -0.84 -53.77 -9.73
CA ASP A 529 -0.70 -53.18 -11.08
C ASP A 529 -0.92 -51.68 -11.08
N ARG A 530 0.19 -50.93 -10.99
CA ARG A 530 0.21 -49.43 -11.06
C ARG A 530 0.30 -48.92 -12.49
N HIS A 531 -0.22 -49.61 -13.49
CA HIS A 531 -0.16 -49.13 -14.86
C HIS A 531 -1.22 -48.04 -15.10
N LYS A 532 -0.78 -46.97 -15.75
CA LYS A 532 -1.64 -45.87 -16.21
C LYS A 532 -2.46 -46.31 -17.41
N MET A 533 -3.53 -47.06 -17.20
CA MET A 533 -4.55 -47.24 -18.22
C MET A 533 -5.47 -46.03 -18.22
N ALA A 534 -5.71 -45.44 -19.37
CA ALA A 534 -6.62 -44.31 -19.50
C ALA A 534 -8.08 -44.71 -19.28
N PHE A 535 -8.93 -43.78 -18.87
CA PHE A 535 -10.38 -44.00 -18.72
C PHE A 535 -11.00 -44.65 -19.98
N SER A 536 -10.58 -44.19 -21.17
CA SER A 536 -11.07 -44.72 -22.46
C SER A 536 -10.77 -46.20 -22.66
N GLU A 537 -9.67 -46.72 -22.14
CA GLU A 537 -9.31 -48.14 -22.25
C GLU A 537 -10.17 -49.01 -21.31
N PHE A 538 -10.43 -48.52 -20.08
CA PHE A 538 -11.35 -49.15 -19.15
C PHE A 538 -12.77 -49.18 -19.73
N TYR A 539 -13.22 -48.03 -20.27
CA TYR A 539 -14.53 -47.92 -20.88
C TYR A 539 -14.69 -48.91 -22.04
N ALA A 540 -13.76 -48.92 -22.99
CA ALA A 540 -13.84 -49.80 -24.15
C ALA A 540 -13.91 -51.30 -23.79
N ARG A 541 -13.13 -51.71 -22.77
CA ARG A 541 -13.14 -53.13 -22.31
C ARG A 541 -14.40 -53.47 -21.51
N ALA A 542 -14.87 -52.54 -20.66
CA ALA A 542 -16.10 -52.73 -19.92
C ALA A 542 -17.33 -52.75 -20.85
N ASP A 543 -17.32 -51.94 -21.92
CA ASP A 543 -18.35 -51.92 -22.95
C ASP A 543 -18.44 -53.26 -23.68
N ALA A 544 -17.29 -53.86 -24.07
CA ALA A 544 -17.25 -55.19 -24.67
C ALA A 544 -17.90 -56.26 -23.73
N LEU A 545 -17.56 -56.23 -22.43
CA LEU A 545 -18.16 -57.12 -21.43
C LEU A 545 -19.67 -56.87 -21.24
N MET A 546 -20.07 -55.61 -21.22
CA MET A 546 -21.48 -55.22 -21.11
C MET A 546 -22.27 -55.70 -22.34
N TYR A 547 -21.68 -55.64 -23.53
CA TYR A 547 -22.27 -56.18 -24.73
C TYR A 547 -22.43 -57.75 -24.66
N GLU A 548 -21.43 -58.47 -24.13
CA GLU A 548 -21.53 -59.91 -23.85
C GLU A 548 -22.66 -60.18 -22.86
N ALA A 549 -22.82 -59.41 -21.79
CA ALA A 549 -23.92 -59.53 -20.85
C ALA A 549 -25.28 -59.32 -21.53
N LYS A 550 -25.41 -58.32 -22.42
CA LYS A 550 -26.61 -58.06 -23.23
C LYS A 550 -26.92 -59.21 -24.21
N ALA A 551 -25.90 -59.75 -24.90
CA ALA A 551 -26.05 -60.90 -25.86
C ALA A 551 -26.43 -62.19 -25.15
N ALA A 552 -25.93 -62.46 -23.95
CA ALA A 552 -26.24 -63.66 -23.17
C ALA A 552 -27.64 -63.64 -22.52
N GLY A 553 -28.49 -62.63 -22.79
CA GLY A 553 -29.88 -62.58 -22.34
C GLY A 553 -30.21 -61.42 -21.40
N ARG A 554 -29.33 -60.44 -21.25
CA ARG A 554 -29.50 -59.25 -20.42
C ARG A 554 -29.62 -59.53 -18.92
N ASN A 555 -29.87 -58.45 -18.11
CA ASN A 555 -30.07 -58.54 -16.66
C ASN A 555 -28.98 -59.36 -15.95
N ARG A 556 -27.73 -59.17 -16.33
CA ARG A 556 -26.57 -59.90 -15.79
C ARG A 556 -25.33 -59.09 -15.83
N LEU A 557 -24.31 -59.57 -15.15
CA LEU A 557 -22.97 -59.04 -15.11
C LEU A 557 -22.02 -59.96 -15.87
N ALA A 558 -21.16 -59.40 -16.73
CA ALA A 558 -19.98 -60.06 -17.27
C ALA A 558 -18.72 -59.34 -16.71
N TYR A 559 -17.67 -60.10 -16.39
CA TYR A 559 -16.49 -59.52 -15.80
C TYR A 559 -15.18 -60.08 -16.32
N ALA A 560 -14.14 -59.33 -16.28
CA ALA A 560 -12.76 -59.75 -16.52
C ALA A 560 -11.84 -59.23 -15.41
N ARG A 561 -10.86 -60.04 -15.02
CA ARG A 561 -9.75 -59.63 -14.20
C ARG A 561 -8.58 -59.26 -15.10
N LEU A 562 -8.09 -58.07 -15.01
CA LEU A 562 -6.93 -57.62 -15.77
C LEU A 562 -5.68 -57.77 -14.91
N THR A 563 -4.74 -58.58 -15.41
CA THR A 563 -3.36 -58.64 -14.92
C THR A 563 -2.49 -58.00 -15.98
N VAL A 564 -1.95 -56.81 -15.74
CA VAL A 564 -1.10 -56.13 -16.71
C VAL A 564 0.33 -56.62 -16.52
N PHE A 565 0.84 -57.44 -17.44
CA PHE A 565 2.22 -57.87 -17.42
C PHE A 565 3.12 -56.70 -17.85
N ASN A 566 4.03 -56.29 -16.96
CA ASN A 566 5.01 -55.28 -17.24
C ASN A 566 6.09 -55.84 -18.18
N THR A 567 5.92 -55.76 -19.49
CA THR A 567 6.98 -56.00 -20.44
C THR A 567 7.94 -54.81 -20.40
N ALA A 568 8.79 -54.73 -19.37
CA ALA A 568 9.96 -53.86 -19.42
C ALA A 568 10.76 -54.26 -20.66
N PRO A 569 11.13 -53.34 -21.53
CA PRO A 569 11.98 -53.65 -22.67
C PRO A 569 13.31 -54.18 -22.10
N THR A 570 13.54 -55.48 -22.20
CA THR A 570 14.81 -56.13 -21.86
C THR A 570 15.89 -55.49 -22.72
N ASN A 571 16.71 -54.67 -22.11
CA ASN A 571 17.83 -53.94 -22.72
C ASN A 571 18.95 -54.94 -23.06
N ARG A 572 18.71 -55.83 -24.07
CA ARG A 572 19.67 -56.79 -24.63
C ARG A 572 20.84 -56.16 -25.35
N ARG A 573 20.88 -54.82 -25.45
CA ARG A 573 21.99 -54.10 -26.15
C ARG A 573 23.20 -53.78 -25.26
N LYS A 574 23.14 -53.87 -23.92
CA LYS A 574 24.29 -53.58 -23.05
C LYS A 574 25.16 -54.79 -22.72
N ARG A 575 24.73 -56.04 -22.99
CA ARG A 575 25.59 -57.22 -22.76
C ARG A 575 26.51 -57.59 -23.93
N ARG A 576 26.28 -57.09 -25.14
CA ARG A 576 27.18 -57.31 -26.28
C ARG A 576 28.34 -56.34 -26.41
N ALA A 577 28.38 -55.27 -25.61
CA ALA A 577 29.49 -54.32 -25.60
C ALA A 577 30.54 -54.65 -24.53
N ALA A 578 30.21 -55.48 -23.51
CA ALA A 578 31.17 -55.90 -22.50
C ALA A 578 32.01 -57.15 -22.88
N ASP A 579 31.49 -58.00 -23.81
CA ASP A 579 32.22 -59.20 -24.32
C ASP A 579 33.13 -58.92 -25.53
N LYS A 580 33.30 -57.65 -25.93
CA LYS A 580 34.29 -57.24 -26.96
C LYS A 580 35.44 -56.41 -26.45
N ALA A 581 35.60 -56.31 -25.14
CA ALA A 581 36.69 -55.55 -24.49
C ALA A 581 37.35 -56.37 -23.35
N ALA A 582 37.35 -57.73 -23.51
CA ALA A 582 38.25 -58.61 -22.76
C ALA A 582 39.13 -59.40 -23.75
#